data_1b59a532495df3f2124f515ecba92aca
#
_entry.id   1b59a532495df3f2124f515ecba92aca
#
_cell.length_a   1.000
_cell.length_b   1.000
_cell.length_c   1.000
_cell.angle_alpha   90.00
_cell.angle_beta   90.00
_cell.angle_gamma   90.00
#
_symmetry.space_group_name_H-M   'P 1'
#
loop_
_entity.id
_entity.type
_entity.pdbx_description
1 polymer ?
#
loop_
_entity_poly.entity_id
_entity_poly.type
_entity_poly.pdbx_seq_one_letter_code
_entity_poly.pdbx_strand_id
1 'polypeptide(L)'
;MIKTLKIGILAIACMAFVIPTNENEYPIDGYEYSGIKRLKRLQLSASGELPDAKLPAGAYKSIDDIKLNLLTRKQDSSKTILVEDAVLQKKIDALFPRLDKSYSVTVLDITNPENLRYAQQNESRGFQPGSVGKLIVVTALFDQLAKIYPDDYEKRVELLKTKMVKGGNWVLTDEHTIPVFDVETNKLVKRQAVASDVFSLFEWADHALSVSNNGAASVVWREALLMCAFGDKYPTMTQEDADAYFKAGPKNSITDLAVSVVNEPLRELGITEDEWRLGTFFT
;
A
#
# COMPACT_ATOMS: atom_id res chain seq x y z
N MET A 1 51.81 58.72 -22.08
CA MET A 1 51.79 57.86 -20.88
C MET A 1 50.37 57.40 -20.62
N ILE A 2 50.01 56.19 -21.06
CA ILE A 2 48.69 55.63 -20.90
C ILE A 2 48.80 54.59 -19.77
N LYS A 3 48.11 54.86 -18.66
CA LYS A 3 48.03 53.90 -17.53
C LYS A 3 46.95 52.86 -17.81
N THR A 4 47.36 51.65 -18.04
CA THR A 4 46.47 50.49 -18.17
C THR A 4 45.94 50.08 -16.81
N LEU A 5 44.62 50.19 -16.62
CA LEU A 5 43.88 49.73 -15.46
C LEU A 5 43.61 48.23 -15.60
N LYS A 6 44.23 47.40 -14.78
CA LYS A 6 43.96 45.97 -14.71
C LYS A 6 42.72 45.76 -13.86
N ILE A 7 41.60 45.39 -14.51
CA ILE A 7 40.38 44.97 -13.83
C ILE A 7 40.57 43.47 -13.49
N GLY A 8 40.76 43.23 -12.20
CA GLY A 8 40.75 41.85 -11.66
C GLY A 8 39.31 41.34 -11.59
N ILE A 9 38.98 40.36 -12.41
CA ILE A 9 37.71 39.63 -12.30
C ILE A 9 37.84 38.65 -11.14
N LEU A 10 37.15 38.98 -10.02
CA LEU A 10 36.99 38.07 -8.88
C LEU A 10 35.88 37.05 -9.23
N ALA A 11 36.29 35.87 -9.69
CA ALA A 11 35.38 34.77 -9.88
C ALA A 11 34.96 34.23 -8.50
N ILE A 12 33.78 34.62 -8.03
CA ILE A 12 33.14 33.98 -6.89
C ILE A 12 32.63 32.63 -7.38
N ALA A 13 33.39 31.58 -7.09
CA ALA A 13 32.92 30.22 -7.24
C ALA A 13 31.81 30.01 -6.17
N CYS A 14 30.57 30.13 -6.57
CA CYS A 14 29.44 29.57 -5.81
C CYS A 14 29.63 28.03 -5.82
N MET A 15 30.31 27.52 -4.81
CA MET A 15 30.16 26.10 -4.46
C MET A 15 28.72 25.97 -3.97
N ALA A 16 27.84 25.58 -4.87
CA ALA A 16 26.59 24.96 -4.49
C ALA A 16 27.00 23.71 -3.68
N PHE A 17 26.89 23.79 -2.36
CA PHE A 17 26.80 22.60 -1.54
C PHE A 17 25.55 21.88 -2.03
N VAL A 18 25.72 20.93 -2.94
CA VAL A 18 24.77 19.87 -3.14
C VAL A 18 24.82 19.11 -1.82
N ILE A 19 23.92 19.43 -0.91
CA ILE A 19 23.58 18.51 0.18
C ILE A 19 23.18 17.26 -0.57
N PRO A 20 23.86 16.11 -0.41
CA PRO A 20 23.31 14.87 -0.94
C PRO A 20 21.98 14.70 -0.23
N THR A 21 20.89 15.01 -0.93
CA THR A 21 19.59 14.52 -0.55
C THR A 21 19.76 13.01 -0.64
N ASN A 22 19.62 12.32 0.47
CA ASN A 22 19.48 10.87 0.50
C ASN A 22 18.11 10.54 -0.12
N GLU A 23 17.96 10.84 -1.41
CA GLU A 23 16.75 10.59 -2.19
C GLU A 23 16.47 9.10 -2.38
N ASN A 24 17.31 8.26 -1.80
CA ASN A 24 17.44 6.86 -2.16
C ASN A 24 17.06 5.88 -1.04
N GLU A 25 16.55 6.34 0.09
CA GLU A 25 16.25 5.46 1.21
C GLU A 25 14.75 5.14 1.29
N TYR A 26 14.32 4.13 0.57
CA TYR A 26 12.97 3.62 0.66
C TYR A 26 12.83 2.68 1.87
N PRO A 27 11.85 2.90 2.76
CA PRO A 27 10.81 3.94 2.89
C PRO A 27 11.10 4.95 4.02
N ILE A 28 12.33 5.41 4.15
CA ILE A 28 12.82 6.16 5.31
C ILE A 28 12.15 7.52 5.47
N ASP A 29 11.79 8.16 4.36
CA ASP A 29 11.03 9.41 4.27
C ASP A 29 9.50 9.19 4.29
N GLY A 30 9.09 7.95 4.42
CA GLY A 30 7.69 7.57 4.35
C GLY A 30 6.79 8.25 5.38
N TYR A 31 7.36 8.68 6.52
CA TYR A 31 6.61 9.40 7.53
C TYR A 31 6.17 10.79 7.07
N GLU A 32 7.05 11.54 6.46
CA GLU A 32 6.77 12.89 5.96
C GLU A 32 5.68 12.85 4.90
N TYR A 33 5.69 11.83 4.05
CA TYR A 33 4.73 11.63 3.00
C TYR A 33 3.37 11.15 3.50
N SER A 34 3.34 10.12 4.35
CA SER A 34 2.12 9.41 4.73
C SER A 34 1.57 9.75 6.11
N GLY A 35 2.41 10.31 7.00
CA GLY A 35 2.06 10.49 8.42
C GLY A 35 2.03 9.18 9.22
N ILE A 36 2.45 8.05 8.66
CA ILE A 36 2.48 6.75 9.36
C ILE A 36 3.56 6.79 10.44
N LYS A 37 3.14 6.93 11.70
CA LYS A 37 4.04 7.22 12.84
C LYS A 37 5.14 6.17 13.06
N ARG A 38 4.87 4.89 12.80
CA ARG A 38 5.89 3.85 12.92
C ARG A 38 7.07 4.04 11.94
N LEU A 39 6.85 4.72 10.80
CA LEU A 39 7.91 5.03 9.83
C LEU A 39 8.86 6.11 10.37
N LYS A 40 8.37 7.03 11.21
CA LYS A 40 9.24 7.97 11.93
C LYS A 40 10.27 7.23 12.80
N ARG A 41 9.85 6.15 13.47
CA ARG A 41 10.78 5.33 14.22
C ARG A 41 11.89 4.73 13.34
N LEU A 42 11.55 4.27 12.12
CA LEU A 42 12.56 3.76 11.18
C LEU A 42 13.54 4.85 10.76
N GLN A 43 13.05 6.06 10.50
CA GLN A 43 13.86 7.22 10.17
C GLN A 43 14.85 7.56 11.32
N LEU A 44 14.35 7.63 12.57
CA LEU A 44 15.17 7.90 13.74
C LEU A 44 16.20 6.78 14.02
N SER A 45 15.84 5.54 13.70
CA SER A 45 16.79 4.41 13.82
C SER A 45 17.87 4.47 12.75
N ALA A 46 17.54 4.90 11.54
CA ALA A 46 18.50 5.07 10.46
C ALA A 46 19.47 6.23 10.69
N SER A 47 18.98 7.34 11.25
CA SER A 47 19.82 8.48 11.63
C SER A 47 20.71 8.21 12.86
N GLY A 48 20.49 7.08 13.56
CA GLY A 48 21.23 6.74 14.80
C GLY A 48 20.69 7.44 16.06
N GLU A 49 19.58 8.15 15.96
CA GLU A 49 18.93 8.78 17.12
C GLU A 49 18.24 7.77 18.03
N LEU A 50 17.83 6.62 17.49
CA LEU A 50 17.32 5.47 18.25
C LEU A 50 18.25 4.26 18.03
N PRO A 51 19.06 3.87 19.04
CA PRO A 51 20.13 2.88 18.85
C PRO A 51 19.67 1.41 18.77
N ASP A 52 18.43 1.13 19.09
CA ASP A 52 17.93 -0.22 19.37
C ASP A 52 17.34 -0.96 18.18
N ALA A 53 17.33 -0.36 16.97
CA ALA A 53 16.87 -1.01 15.77
C ALA A 53 18.01 -1.21 14.76
N LYS A 54 18.77 -2.29 14.90
CA LYS A 54 19.58 -2.76 13.77
C LYS A 54 18.62 -3.29 12.72
N LEU A 55 18.47 -2.56 11.62
CA LEU A 55 17.72 -3.04 10.48
C LEU A 55 18.54 -4.10 9.73
N PRO A 56 17.89 -5.15 9.19
CA PRO A 56 18.60 -6.17 8.42
C PRO A 56 19.23 -5.56 7.17
N ALA A 57 20.33 -6.15 6.73
CA ALA A 57 20.98 -5.75 5.49
C ALA A 57 19.97 -5.76 4.32
N GLY A 58 19.87 -4.68 3.57
CA GLY A 58 18.90 -4.49 2.48
C GLY A 58 17.56 -3.90 2.90
N ALA A 59 17.33 -3.61 4.18
CA ALA A 59 16.13 -2.86 4.64
C ALA A 59 16.11 -1.41 4.15
N TYR A 60 17.25 -0.87 3.76
CA TYR A 60 17.45 0.46 3.17
C TYR A 60 17.86 0.36 1.70
N LYS A 61 17.12 -0.37 0.91
CA LYS A 61 17.34 -0.30 -0.54
C LYS A 61 16.93 1.07 -1.02
N SER A 62 17.76 1.64 -1.89
CA SER A 62 17.45 2.83 -2.67
C SER A 62 16.23 2.57 -3.54
N ILE A 63 15.41 3.58 -3.77
CA ILE A 63 14.35 3.53 -4.78
C ILE A 63 14.93 3.21 -6.16
N ASP A 64 16.17 3.60 -6.44
CA ASP A 64 16.89 3.27 -7.67
C ASP A 64 17.21 1.78 -7.81
N ASP A 65 17.23 1.03 -6.72
CA ASP A 65 17.35 -0.43 -6.73
C ASP A 65 16.04 -1.13 -7.12
N ILE A 66 14.91 -0.40 -7.09
CA ILE A 66 13.58 -0.90 -7.43
C ILE A 66 13.24 -0.45 -8.85
N LYS A 67 13.60 -1.26 -9.83
CA LYS A 67 13.36 -0.96 -11.25
C LYS A 67 12.08 -1.62 -11.75
N LEU A 68 10.94 -1.07 -11.37
CA LEU A 68 9.62 -1.49 -11.89
C LEU A 68 9.28 -0.72 -13.17
N ASN A 69 9.98 -0.99 -14.27
CA ASN A 69 9.80 -0.30 -15.56
C ASN A 69 8.48 -0.66 -16.28
N LEU A 70 7.49 -1.25 -15.59
CA LEU A 70 6.23 -1.69 -16.20
C LEU A 70 5.38 -0.52 -16.69
N LEU A 71 5.51 0.67 -16.07
CA LEU A 71 4.79 1.88 -16.47
C LEU A 71 5.24 2.46 -17.81
N THR A 72 6.43 2.09 -18.30
CA THR A 72 6.94 2.53 -19.60
C THR A 72 6.43 1.69 -20.77
N ARG A 73 5.74 0.59 -20.48
CA ARG A 73 5.23 -0.33 -21.47
C ARG A 73 4.05 0.29 -22.21
N LYS A 74 4.25 0.63 -23.49
CA LYS A 74 3.22 1.20 -24.37
C LYS A 74 2.20 0.18 -24.90
N GLN A 75 2.33 -1.09 -24.54
CA GLN A 75 1.40 -2.11 -24.98
C GLN A 75 0.13 -2.13 -24.12
N ASP A 76 -0.98 -2.29 -24.80
CA ASP A 76 -2.27 -2.59 -24.19
C ASP A 76 -2.12 -3.89 -23.36
N SER A 77 -1.90 -3.73 -22.08
CA SER A 77 -1.65 -4.82 -21.14
C SER A 77 -2.88 -5.73 -20.96
N SER A 78 -4.05 -5.29 -21.39
CA SER A 78 -5.30 -6.04 -21.27
C SER A 78 -5.35 -7.34 -22.08
N LYS A 79 -4.38 -7.55 -22.99
CA LYS A 79 -4.34 -8.70 -23.91
C LYS A 79 -3.01 -9.46 -23.91
N THR A 80 -2.13 -9.24 -22.95
CA THR A 80 -0.89 -9.99 -22.90
C THR A 80 -1.17 -11.40 -22.36
N ILE A 81 -1.33 -12.36 -23.25
CA ILE A 81 -1.31 -13.77 -22.88
C ILE A 81 0.12 -14.10 -22.47
N LEU A 82 0.29 -14.45 -21.19
CA LEU A 82 1.56 -14.91 -20.67
C LEU A 82 1.83 -16.32 -21.23
N VAL A 83 2.94 -16.45 -21.96
CA VAL A 83 3.40 -17.75 -22.48
C VAL A 83 4.50 -18.26 -21.55
N GLU A 84 4.46 -19.53 -21.21
CA GLU A 84 5.49 -20.14 -20.37
C GLU A 84 6.88 -20.03 -21.03
N ASP A 85 7.84 -19.51 -20.27
CA ASP A 85 9.25 -19.54 -20.65
C ASP A 85 9.85 -20.88 -20.26
N ALA A 86 10.25 -21.67 -21.25
CA ALA A 86 10.74 -23.03 -21.03
C ALA A 86 12.00 -23.10 -20.14
N VAL A 87 12.85 -22.05 -20.16
CA VAL A 87 14.05 -22.00 -19.32
C VAL A 87 13.68 -21.69 -17.87
N LEU A 88 12.77 -20.75 -17.65
CA LEU A 88 12.25 -20.42 -16.32
C LEU A 88 11.45 -21.61 -15.76
N GLN A 89 10.58 -22.23 -16.58
CA GLN A 89 9.79 -23.39 -16.20
C GLN A 89 10.68 -24.53 -15.70
N LYS A 90 11.72 -24.87 -16.43
CA LYS A 90 12.69 -25.90 -16.00
C LYS A 90 13.35 -25.59 -14.65
N LYS A 91 13.60 -24.31 -14.35
CA LYS A 91 14.13 -23.90 -13.03
C LYS A 91 13.10 -24.08 -11.94
N ILE A 92 11.86 -23.70 -12.18
CA ILE A 92 10.74 -23.88 -11.21
C ILE A 92 10.49 -25.35 -10.97
N ASP A 93 10.43 -26.19 -11.99
CA ASP A 93 10.27 -27.64 -11.86
C ASP A 93 11.40 -28.28 -11.04
N ALA A 94 12.63 -27.79 -11.22
CA ALA A 94 13.77 -28.27 -10.44
C ALA A 94 13.74 -27.84 -8.97
N LEU A 95 13.15 -26.68 -8.68
CA LEU A 95 12.97 -26.19 -7.29
C LEU A 95 11.84 -26.93 -6.58
N PHE A 96 10.80 -27.33 -7.30
CA PHE A 96 9.61 -27.99 -6.75
C PHE A 96 9.32 -29.34 -7.42
N PRO A 97 10.28 -30.29 -7.45
CA PRO A 97 10.17 -31.52 -8.25
C PRO A 97 9.05 -32.46 -7.81
N ARG A 98 8.48 -32.24 -6.65
CA ARG A 98 7.37 -33.02 -6.06
C ARG A 98 6.38 -32.10 -5.34
N LEU A 99 6.01 -31.00 -5.99
CA LEU A 99 5.03 -30.08 -5.42
C LEU A 99 3.73 -30.85 -5.15
N ASP A 100 3.32 -30.87 -3.89
CA ASP A 100 2.04 -31.46 -3.52
C ASP A 100 0.90 -30.74 -4.25
N LYS A 101 -0.10 -31.49 -4.69
CA LYS A 101 -1.25 -30.96 -5.43
C LYS A 101 -2.07 -29.93 -4.65
N SER A 102 -1.85 -29.81 -3.35
CA SER A 102 -2.46 -28.77 -2.50
C SER A 102 -1.80 -27.40 -2.61
N TYR A 103 -0.64 -27.30 -3.26
CA TYR A 103 0.08 -26.05 -3.49
C TYR A 103 0.07 -25.65 -4.96
N SER A 104 0.23 -24.36 -5.22
CA SER A 104 0.54 -23.83 -6.54
C SER A 104 1.69 -22.84 -6.46
N VAL A 105 2.42 -22.70 -7.55
CA VAL A 105 3.48 -21.72 -7.71
C VAL A 105 3.30 -21.01 -9.05
N THR A 106 3.35 -19.69 -9.02
CA THR A 106 3.35 -18.85 -10.22
C THR A 106 4.49 -17.85 -10.09
N VAL A 107 5.32 -17.74 -11.11
CA VAL A 107 6.45 -16.82 -11.17
C VAL A 107 6.34 -15.98 -12.42
N LEU A 108 6.28 -14.66 -12.24
CA LEU A 108 6.37 -13.67 -13.32
C LEU A 108 7.68 -12.90 -13.14
N ASP A 109 8.62 -13.08 -14.05
CA ASP A 109 9.86 -12.32 -14.09
C ASP A 109 9.65 -11.04 -14.90
N ILE A 110 9.68 -9.92 -14.20
CA ILE A 110 9.48 -8.57 -14.74
C ILE A 110 10.81 -7.80 -14.91
N THR A 111 11.96 -8.46 -14.82
CA THR A 111 13.27 -7.82 -14.92
C THR A 111 13.45 -7.10 -16.26
N ASN A 112 12.95 -7.70 -17.35
CA ASN A 112 12.86 -7.06 -18.64
C ASN A 112 11.40 -6.84 -19.03
N PRO A 113 10.87 -5.59 -18.98
CA PRO A 113 9.48 -5.30 -19.27
C PRO A 113 9.07 -5.59 -20.73
N GLU A 114 10.02 -5.58 -21.66
CA GLU A 114 9.77 -5.92 -23.08
C GLU A 114 9.71 -7.43 -23.32
N ASN A 115 10.22 -8.23 -22.38
CA ASN A 115 10.26 -9.68 -22.48
C ASN A 115 9.94 -10.31 -21.12
N LEU A 116 8.67 -10.28 -20.73
CA LEU A 116 8.19 -10.92 -19.53
C LEU A 116 8.33 -12.43 -19.62
N ARG A 117 8.84 -13.07 -18.57
CA ARG A 117 8.94 -14.51 -18.49
C ARG A 117 8.00 -15.05 -17.43
N TYR A 118 7.34 -16.14 -17.75
CA TYR A 118 6.33 -16.74 -16.91
C TYR A 118 6.58 -18.22 -16.72
N ALA A 119 6.36 -18.74 -15.53
CA ALA A 119 6.38 -20.16 -15.21
C ALA A 119 5.40 -20.48 -14.09
N GLN A 120 4.87 -21.69 -14.06
CA GLN A 120 3.86 -22.09 -13.08
C GLN A 120 3.87 -23.57 -12.78
N GLN A 121 3.29 -23.93 -11.64
CA GLN A 121 2.85 -25.31 -11.33
C GLN A 121 1.49 -25.22 -10.59
N ASN A 122 0.49 -25.94 -11.06
CA ASN A 122 -0.87 -26.01 -10.50
C ASN A 122 -1.57 -24.64 -10.39
N GLU A 123 -1.35 -23.71 -11.33
CA GLU A 123 -1.87 -22.34 -11.28
C GLU A 123 -3.39 -22.27 -11.26
N SER A 124 -4.06 -23.20 -11.95
CA SER A 124 -5.52 -23.24 -12.06
C SER A 124 -6.23 -23.62 -10.77
N ARG A 125 -5.48 -23.97 -9.73
CA ARG A 125 -6.05 -24.34 -8.45
C ARG A 125 -6.58 -23.13 -7.69
N GLY A 126 -7.86 -23.14 -7.32
CA GLY A 126 -8.45 -22.14 -6.45
C GLY A 126 -8.04 -22.30 -4.98
N PHE A 127 -7.78 -21.20 -4.31
CA PHE A 127 -7.44 -21.13 -2.88
C PHE A 127 -8.29 -20.11 -2.15
N GLN A 128 -8.47 -20.32 -0.86
CA GLN A 128 -8.87 -19.25 0.04
C GLN A 128 -7.70 -18.25 0.15
N PRO A 129 -7.90 -16.96 -0.15
CA PRO A 129 -6.81 -15.99 -0.20
C PRO A 129 -6.18 -15.70 1.17
N GLY A 130 -6.88 -15.99 2.26
CA GLY A 130 -6.46 -15.60 3.60
C GLY A 130 -6.14 -14.10 3.65
N SER A 131 -5.07 -13.73 4.32
CA SER A 131 -4.67 -12.33 4.46
C SER A 131 -4.24 -11.64 3.15
N VAL A 132 -4.01 -12.38 2.06
CA VAL A 132 -3.78 -11.77 0.73
C VAL A 132 -5.01 -10.98 0.27
N GLY A 133 -6.22 -11.37 0.70
CA GLY A 133 -7.45 -10.61 0.44
C GLY A 133 -7.42 -9.16 0.96
N LYS A 134 -6.57 -8.83 1.94
CA LYS A 134 -6.42 -7.45 2.44
C LYS A 134 -5.84 -6.50 1.39
N LEU A 135 -5.07 -7.01 0.43
CA LEU A 135 -4.60 -6.22 -0.71
C LEU A 135 -5.78 -5.68 -1.52
N ILE A 136 -6.80 -6.49 -1.74
CA ILE A 136 -8.00 -6.07 -2.48
C ILE A 136 -8.83 -5.06 -1.69
N VAL A 137 -8.91 -5.22 -0.37
CA VAL A 137 -9.58 -4.23 0.50
C VAL A 137 -8.90 -2.87 0.41
N VAL A 138 -7.57 -2.83 0.44
CA VAL A 138 -6.83 -1.57 0.30
C VAL A 138 -6.89 -1.03 -1.14
N THR A 139 -6.90 -1.92 -2.15
CA THR A 139 -7.13 -1.52 -3.55
C THR A 139 -8.50 -0.85 -3.70
N ALA A 140 -9.53 -1.38 -3.07
CA ALA A 140 -10.86 -0.76 -3.08
C ALA A 140 -10.85 0.65 -2.45
N LEU A 141 -10.11 0.85 -1.35
CA LEU A 141 -9.94 2.18 -0.76
C LEU A 141 -9.32 3.17 -1.77
N PHE A 142 -8.25 2.75 -2.46
CA PHE A 142 -7.57 3.60 -3.45
C PHE A 142 -8.42 3.84 -4.70
N ASP A 143 -9.18 2.85 -5.14
CA ASP A 143 -10.13 2.99 -6.23
C ASP A 143 -11.20 4.03 -5.91
N GLN A 144 -11.80 3.97 -4.72
CA GLN A 144 -12.80 4.96 -4.29
C GLN A 144 -12.20 6.36 -4.15
N LEU A 145 -10.96 6.49 -3.66
CA LEU A 145 -10.24 7.76 -3.66
C LEU A 145 -10.04 8.32 -5.06
N ALA A 146 -9.72 7.45 -6.03
CA ALA A 146 -9.57 7.85 -7.42
C ALA A 146 -10.91 8.30 -8.03
N LYS A 147 -12.03 7.71 -7.62
CA LYS A 147 -13.38 8.12 -8.03
C LYS A 147 -13.80 9.46 -7.43
N ILE A 148 -13.42 9.75 -6.16
CA ILE A 148 -13.69 11.05 -5.50
C ILE A 148 -12.80 12.16 -6.08
N TYR A 149 -11.54 11.87 -6.34
CA TYR A 149 -10.57 12.84 -6.85
C TYR A 149 -9.87 12.29 -8.12
N PRO A 150 -10.55 12.22 -9.28
CA PRO A 150 -10.02 11.55 -10.47
C PRO A 150 -8.72 12.17 -10.99
N ASP A 151 -8.59 13.49 -10.94
CA ASP A 151 -7.47 14.23 -11.52
C ASP A 151 -6.57 14.89 -10.46
N ASP A 152 -6.80 14.63 -9.17
CA ASP A 152 -6.09 15.30 -8.08
C ASP A 152 -5.44 14.29 -7.13
N TYR A 153 -4.26 13.84 -7.52
CA TYR A 153 -3.49 12.88 -6.72
C TYR A 153 -3.13 13.43 -5.33
N GLU A 154 -2.80 14.73 -5.23
CA GLU A 154 -2.41 15.35 -3.97
C GLU A 154 -3.57 15.35 -2.96
N LYS A 155 -4.79 15.61 -3.41
CA LYS A 155 -5.97 15.50 -2.53
C LYS A 155 -6.23 14.07 -2.06
N ARG A 156 -5.93 13.05 -2.88
CA ARG A 156 -6.02 11.64 -2.44
C ARG A 156 -5.04 11.37 -1.30
N VAL A 157 -3.78 11.80 -1.46
CA VAL A 157 -2.74 11.66 -0.44
C VAL A 157 -3.09 12.45 0.82
N GLU A 158 -3.53 13.70 0.67
CA GLU A 158 -3.92 14.56 1.79
C GLU A 158 -5.08 13.94 2.59
N LEU A 159 -6.11 13.40 1.93
CA LEU A 159 -7.22 12.74 2.62
C LEU A 159 -6.75 11.48 3.38
N LEU A 160 -5.89 10.66 2.77
CA LEU A 160 -5.32 9.49 3.43
C LEU A 160 -4.52 9.86 4.68
N LYS A 161 -3.81 10.97 4.64
CA LYS A 161 -2.94 11.46 5.72
C LYS A 161 -3.71 12.14 6.85
N THR A 162 -4.74 12.89 6.52
CA THR A 162 -5.41 13.79 7.47
C THR A 162 -6.76 13.29 7.98
N LYS A 163 -7.45 12.43 7.24
CA LYS A 163 -8.73 11.86 7.69
C LYS A 163 -8.51 10.91 8.85
N MET A 164 -8.80 11.41 10.06
CA MET A 164 -8.73 10.62 11.29
C MET A 164 -9.99 9.80 11.45
N VAL A 165 -9.84 8.51 11.63
CA VAL A 165 -10.93 7.52 11.67
C VAL A 165 -10.85 6.73 12.95
N LYS A 166 -11.98 6.67 13.69
CA LYS A 166 -12.12 5.84 14.88
C LYS A 166 -12.46 4.41 14.48
N GLY A 167 -11.80 3.44 15.09
CA GLY A 167 -12.03 2.02 14.81
C GLY A 167 -13.47 1.57 15.11
N GLY A 168 -13.98 1.91 16.30
CA GLY A 168 -15.34 1.57 16.69
C GLY A 168 -15.60 0.07 16.72
N ASN A 169 -16.84 -0.33 16.45
CA ASN A 169 -17.25 -1.74 16.43
C ASN A 169 -16.68 -2.53 15.23
N TRP A 170 -15.94 -1.89 14.33
CA TRP A 170 -15.30 -2.53 13.20
C TRP A 170 -13.93 -3.11 13.54
N VAL A 171 -13.35 -2.74 14.68
CA VAL A 171 -12.13 -3.36 15.17
C VAL A 171 -12.49 -4.71 15.77
N LEU A 172 -12.31 -5.75 14.95
CA LEU A 172 -12.51 -7.14 15.37
C LEU A 172 -11.38 -7.57 16.28
N THR A 173 -11.68 -8.44 17.25
CA THR A 173 -10.65 -9.09 18.07
C THR A 173 -9.71 -9.89 17.19
N ASP A 174 -8.41 -9.66 17.34
CA ASP A 174 -7.38 -10.24 16.50
C ASP A 174 -6.12 -10.52 17.34
N GLU A 175 -5.43 -11.60 17.02
CA GLU A 175 -4.15 -11.95 17.67
C GLU A 175 -2.99 -11.06 17.18
N HIS A 176 -3.12 -10.45 15.97
CA HIS A 176 -2.11 -9.58 15.41
C HIS A 176 -2.04 -8.26 16.17
N THR A 177 -0.87 -7.93 16.66
CA THR A 177 -0.61 -6.64 17.31
C THR A 177 -0.24 -5.57 16.29
N ILE A 178 -0.66 -4.34 16.55
CA ILE A 178 -0.27 -3.16 15.79
C ILE A 178 0.89 -2.42 16.48
N PRO A 179 1.87 -1.92 15.73
CA PRO A 179 2.93 -1.06 16.27
C PRO A 179 2.43 0.38 16.39
N VAL A 180 2.22 0.84 17.61
CA VAL A 180 1.85 2.23 17.91
C VAL A 180 3.10 2.97 18.38
N PHE A 181 3.55 3.94 17.59
CA PHE A 181 4.71 4.76 17.90
C PHE A 181 4.26 6.16 18.29
N ASP A 182 4.69 6.59 19.48
CA ASP A 182 4.52 7.94 19.97
C ASP A 182 5.72 8.79 19.55
N VAL A 183 5.49 9.77 18.68
CA VAL A 183 6.52 10.61 18.09
C VAL A 183 7.09 11.63 19.08
N GLU A 184 6.38 11.95 20.16
CA GLU A 184 6.82 12.91 21.18
C GLU A 184 7.76 12.24 22.19
N THR A 185 7.42 11.02 22.59
CA THR A 185 8.16 10.27 23.60
C THR A 185 9.13 9.24 23.02
N ASN A 186 9.10 9.04 21.70
CA ASN A 186 9.87 8.02 20.98
C ASN A 186 9.61 6.58 21.46
N LYS A 187 8.43 6.34 22.01
CA LYS A 187 8.05 5.02 22.54
C LYS A 187 7.26 4.22 21.51
N LEU A 188 7.67 2.98 21.32
CA LEU A 188 6.94 2.00 20.53
C LEU A 188 6.23 1.01 21.46
N VAL A 189 4.93 0.86 21.27
CA VAL A 189 4.12 -0.17 21.94
C VAL A 189 3.51 -1.08 20.89
N LYS A 190 3.69 -2.38 21.04
CA LYS A 190 2.98 -3.39 20.25
C LYS A 190 1.79 -3.89 21.07
N ARG A 191 0.59 -3.68 20.58
CA ARG A 191 -0.65 -4.08 21.26
C ARG A 191 -1.74 -4.40 20.25
N GLN A 192 -2.81 -5.04 20.69
CA GLN A 192 -4.01 -5.21 19.87
C GLN A 192 -4.64 -3.84 19.55
N ALA A 193 -5.25 -3.74 18.38
CA ALA A 193 -6.13 -2.62 18.06
C ALA A 193 -7.39 -2.70 18.92
N VAL A 194 -7.90 -1.54 19.31
CA VAL A 194 -9.11 -1.42 20.14
C VAL A 194 -10.11 -0.43 19.54
N ALA A 195 -11.37 -0.56 19.92
CA ALA A 195 -12.45 0.26 19.37
C ALA A 195 -12.28 1.77 19.58
N SER A 196 -11.52 2.18 20.60
CA SER A 196 -11.21 3.60 20.87
C SER A 196 -10.06 4.16 20.04
N ASP A 197 -9.31 3.32 19.29
CA ASP A 197 -8.20 3.79 18.48
C ASP A 197 -8.67 4.73 17.38
N VAL A 198 -7.89 5.79 17.18
CA VAL A 198 -8.10 6.78 16.13
C VAL A 198 -6.79 6.92 15.37
N PHE A 199 -6.82 6.52 14.11
CA PHE A 199 -5.67 6.59 13.20
C PHE A 199 -6.07 7.26 11.88
N SER A 200 -5.11 7.74 11.14
CA SER A 200 -5.35 8.18 9.76
C SER A 200 -5.71 7.00 8.86
N LEU A 201 -6.30 7.26 7.70
CA LEU A 201 -6.57 6.21 6.72
C LEU A 201 -5.28 5.49 6.29
N PHE A 202 -4.16 6.22 6.17
CA PHE A 202 -2.86 5.61 5.89
C PHE A 202 -2.41 4.67 7.01
N GLU A 203 -2.55 5.08 8.27
CA GLU A 203 -2.16 4.23 9.40
C GLU A 203 -3.04 2.97 9.50
N TRP A 204 -4.36 3.08 9.26
CA TRP A 204 -5.24 1.91 9.21
C TRP A 204 -4.86 0.96 8.06
N ALA A 205 -4.59 1.49 6.86
CA ALA A 205 -4.14 0.68 5.73
C ALA A 205 -2.79 0.02 6.00
N ASP A 206 -1.86 0.76 6.64
CA ASP A 206 -0.57 0.21 7.05
C ASP A 206 -0.72 -0.93 8.06
N HIS A 207 -1.52 -0.77 9.09
CA HIS A 207 -1.78 -1.84 10.07
C HIS A 207 -2.45 -3.07 9.42
N ALA A 208 -3.32 -2.86 8.44
CA ALA A 208 -3.94 -3.95 7.69
C ALA A 208 -2.91 -4.75 6.88
N LEU A 209 -1.96 -4.08 6.21
CA LEU A 209 -1.01 -4.72 5.29
C LEU A 209 0.29 -5.15 5.98
N SER A 210 0.91 -4.27 6.78
CA SER A 210 2.25 -4.50 7.32
C SER A 210 2.29 -5.54 8.43
N VAL A 211 1.26 -5.59 9.25
CA VAL A 211 1.14 -6.55 10.37
C VAL A 211 -0.07 -7.45 10.25
N SER A 212 -0.77 -7.36 9.13
CA SER A 212 -1.91 -8.22 8.81
C SER A 212 -3.07 -8.15 9.83
N ASN A 213 -3.26 -7.00 10.51
CA ASN A 213 -4.32 -6.85 11.51
C ASN A 213 -5.71 -6.90 10.86
N ASN A 214 -6.59 -7.79 11.33
CA ASN A 214 -7.92 -7.99 10.78
C ASN A 214 -8.87 -6.83 11.13
N GLY A 215 -8.76 -6.30 12.36
CA GLY A 215 -9.53 -5.14 12.77
C GLY A 215 -9.23 -3.92 11.91
N ALA A 216 -7.95 -3.67 11.61
CA ALA A 216 -7.55 -2.60 10.70
C ALA A 216 -8.10 -2.80 9.29
N ALA A 217 -8.03 -4.02 8.76
CA ALA A 217 -8.60 -4.32 7.43
C ALA A 217 -10.12 -4.12 7.40
N SER A 218 -10.83 -4.46 8.47
CA SER A 218 -12.26 -4.21 8.61
C SER A 218 -12.58 -2.71 8.59
N VAL A 219 -11.79 -1.88 9.29
CA VAL A 219 -11.93 -0.42 9.27
C VAL A 219 -11.68 0.12 7.85
N VAL A 220 -10.60 -0.31 7.18
CA VAL A 220 -10.31 0.10 5.79
C VAL A 220 -11.46 -0.26 4.85
N TRP A 221 -12.03 -1.46 4.98
CA TRP A 221 -13.19 -1.88 4.19
C TRP A 221 -14.41 -0.99 4.45
N ARG A 222 -14.68 -0.69 5.72
CA ARG A 222 -15.74 0.26 6.11
C ARG A 222 -15.58 1.60 5.39
N GLU A 223 -14.36 2.16 5.41
CA GLU A 223 -14.11 3.47 4.81
C GLU A 223 -14.25 3.43 3.28
N ALA A 224 -13.80 2.37 2.62
CA ALA A 224 -14.04 2.18 1.19
C ALA A 224 -15.54 2.11 0.87
N LEU A 225 -16.33 1.41 1.69
CA LEU A 225 -17.80 1.35 1.57
C LEU A 225 -18.43 2.73 1.74
N LEU A 226 -18.01 3.49 2.77
CA LEU A 226 -18.52 4.85 3.00
C LEU A 226 -18.14 5.81 1.86
N MET A 227 -16.93 5.70 1.32
CA MET A 227 -16.53 6.46 0.12
C MET A 227 -17.43 6.14 -1.07
N CYS A 228 -17.72 4.85 -1.30
CA CYS A 228 -18.64 4.42 -2.36
C CYS A 228 -20.06 4.96 -2.15
N ALA A 229 -20.57 4.93 -0.91
CA ALA A 229 -21.93 5.36 -0.59
C ALA A 229 -22.12 6.88 -0.67
N PHE A 230 -21.11 7.66 -0.32
CA PHE A 230 -21.22 9.11 -0.13
C PHE A 230 -20.44 9.93 -1.15
N GLY A 231 -19.51 9.34 -1.90
CA GLY A 231 -18.73 10.00 -2.94
C GLY A 231 -18.07 11.29 -2.43
N ASP A 232 -18.32 12.41 -3.11
CA ASP A 232 -17.75 13.72 -2.80
C ASP A 232 -18.10 14.26 -1.41
N LYS A 233 -19.09 13.67 -0.73
CA LYS A 233 -19.45 14.05 0.64
C LYS A 233 -18.59 13.36 1.69
N TYR A 234 -17.95 12.25 1.33
CA TYR A 234 -17.16 11.46 2.28
C TYR A 234 -16.05 12.25 3.00
N PRO A 235 -15.27 13.14 2.35
CA PRO A 235 -14.19 13.86 3.03
C PRO A 235 -14.65 14.67 4.24
N THR A 236 -15.89 15.17 4.22
CA THR A 236 -16.47 15.98 5.30
C THR A 236 -17.34 15.18 6.28
N MET A 237 -17.53 13.88 6.04
CA MET A 237 -18.31 13.02 6.95
C MET A 237 -17.69 12.98 8.34
N THR A 238 -18.56 13.01 9.35
CA THR A 238 -18.21 12.76 10.75
C THR A 238 -18.33 11.28 11.11
N GLN A 239 -17.83 10.91 12.27
CA GLN A 239 -18.03 9.56 12.80
C GLN A 239 -19.51 9.28 13.08
N GLU A 240 -20.24 10.31 13.54
CA GLU A 240 -21.68 10.24 13.82
C GLU A 240 -22.48 9.97 12.55
N ASP A 241 -22.10 10.58 11.41
CA ASP A 241 -22.74 10.32 10.11
C ASP A 241 -22.54 8.87 9.68
N ALA A 242 -21.31 8.35 9.83
CA ALA A 242 -20.98 6.97 9.53
C ALA A 242 -21.77 5.98 10.41
N ASP A 243 -21.81 6.22 11.72
CA ASP A 243 -22.55 5.39 12.66
C ASP A 243 -24.07 5.42 12.39
N ALA A 244 -24.61 6.59 12.04
CA ALA A 244 -26.02 6.75 11.65
C ALA A 244 -26.35 5.98 10.38
N TYR A 245 -25.47 5.99 9.37
CA TYR A 245 -25.64 5.24 8.12
C TYR A 245 -25.75 3.74 8.39
N PHE A 246 -24.83 3.16 9.15
CA PHE A 246 -24.85 1.73 9.47
C PHE A 246 -26.01 1.32 10.38
N LYS A 247 -26.49 2.24 11.24
CA LYS A 247 -27.64 2.00 12.12
C LYS A 247 -28.97 2.03 11.37
N ALA A 248 -29.13 2.96 10.43
CA ALA A 248 -30.40 3.23 9.76
C ALA A 248 -30.54 2.50 8.41
N GLY A 249 -29.42 2.12 7.78
CA GLY A 249 -29.43 1.52 6.44
C GLY A 249 -29.99 0.10 6.40
N PRO A 250 -30.62 -0.29 5.28
CA PRO A 250 -31.06 -1.66 5.07
C PRO A 250 -29.85 -2.61 5.05
N LYS A 251 -29.83 -3.58 5.94
CA LYS A 251 -28.68 -4.48 6.11
C LYS A 251 -28.23 -5.17 4.80
N ASN A 252 -29.22 -5.67 4.02
CA ASN A 252 -28.90 -6.33 2.75
C ASN A 252 -28.19 -5.39 1.77
N SER A 253 -28.71 -4.16 1.60
CA SER A 253 -28.11 -3.18 0.70
C SER A 253 -26.68 -2.78 1.12
N ILE A 254 -26.45 -2.66 2.43
CA ILE A 254 -25.10 -2.39 2.96
C ILE A 254 -24.16 -3.58 2.70
N THR A 255 -24.65 -4.80 2.90
CA THR A 255 -23.87 -6.02 2.62
C THR A 255 -23.53 -6.13 1.14
N ASP A 256 -24.51 -5.91 0.26
CA ASP A 256 -24.29 -5.95 -1.18
C ASP A 256 -23.26 -4.88 -1.62
N LEU A 257 -23.37 -3.68 -1.08
CA LEU A 257 -22.42 -2.61 -1.34
C LEU A 257 -21.02 -2.94 -0.81
N ALA A 258 -20.92 -3.53 0.38
CA ALA A 258 -19.65 -3.93 0.96
C ALA A 258 -18.94 -4.99 0.13
N VAL A 259 -19.67 -5.95 -0.44
CA VAL A 259 -19.12 -6.95 -1.36
C VAL A 259 -18.78 -6.33 -2.70
N SER A 260 -19.63 -5.46 -3.23
CA SER A 260 -19.43 -4.80 -4.53
C SER A 260 -18.16 -3.94 -4.50
N VAL A 261 -17.97 -3.09 -3.51
CA VAL A 261 -16.85 -2.13 -3.45
C VAL A 261 -15.46 -2.78 -3.52
N VAL A 262 -15.31 -4.00 -3.00
CA VAL A 262 -14.03 -4.73 -3.04
C VAL A 262 -13.86 -5.56 -4.30
N ASN A 263 -14.93 -5.90 -5.00
CA ASN A 263 -14.87 -6.73 -6.21
C ASN A 263 -14.90 -5.89 -7.50
N GLU A 264 -15.53 -4.72 -7.51
CA GLU A 264 -15.60 -3.83 -8.67
C GLU A 264 -14.25 -3.53 -9.32
N PRO A 265 -13.18 -3.16 -8.57
CA PRO A 265 -11.88 -2.91 -9.17
C PRO A 265 -11.33 -4.11 -9.94
N LEU A 266 -11.65 -5.34 -9.50
CA LEU A 266 -11.26 -6.55 -10.21
C LEU A 266 -12.06 -6.73 -11.52
N ARG A 267 -13.35 -6.41 -11.50
CA ARG A 267 -14.22 -6.47 -12.70
C ARG A 267 -13.77 -5.44 -13.74
N GLU A 268 -13.38 -4.25 -13.32
CA GLU A 268 -12.81 -3.21 -14.19
C GLU A 268 -11.51 -3.67 -14.86
N LEU A 269 -10.72 -4.54 -14.20
CA LEU A 269 -9.54 -5.19 -14.78
C LEU A 269 -9.87 -6.41 -15.67
N GLY A 270 -11.15 -6.78 -15.81
CA GLY A 270 -11.57 -7.93 -16.60
C GLY A 270 -11.48 -9.28 -15.88
N ILE A 271 -11.16 -9.30 -14.60
CA ILE A 271 -11.13 -10.53 -13.79
C ILE A 271 -12.57 -10.91 -13.43
N THR A 272 -13.01 -12.10 -13.83
CA THR A 272 -14.39 -12.56 -13.61
C THR A 272 -14.61 -13.08 -12.19
N GLU A 273 -15.89 -13.27 -11.80
CA GLU A 273 -16.22 -13.82 -10.48
C GLU A 273 -15.75 -15.27 -10.29
N ASP A 274 -15.71 -16.04 -11.38
CA ASP A 274 -15.26 -17.43 -11.37
C ASP A 274 -13.74 -17.53 -11.19
N GLU A 275 -13.01 -16.51 -11.66
CA GLU A 275 -11.55 -16.44 -11.51
C GLU A 275 -11.18 -15.97 -10.12
N TRP A 276 -11.81 -14.90 -9.63
CA TRP A 276 -11.53 -14.37 -8.32
C TRP A 276 -12.66 -13.49 -7.77
N ARG A 277 -12.98 -13.67 -6.50
CA ARG A 277 -13.89 -12.81 -5.76
C ARG A 277 -13.56 -12.82 -4.27
N LEU A 278 -13.80 -11.72 -3.62
CA LEU A 278 -13.86 -11.64 -2.17
C LEU A 278 -15.33 -11.70 -1.75
N GLY A 279 -15.68 -12.72 -0.99
CA GLY A 279 -17.01 -12.90 -0.43
C GLY A 279 -17.18 -12.21 0.91
N THR A 280 -17.88 -12.85 1.83
CA THR A 280 -17.93 -12.38 3.21
C THR A 280 -16.57 -12.52 3.86
N PHE A 281 -16.02 -11.41 4.31
CA PHE A 281 -14.72 -11.33 4.94
C PHE A 281 -14.95 -11.02 6.41
N PHE A 282 -14.22 -11.66 7.31
CA PHE A 282 -14.33 -11.43 8.75
C PHE A 282 -15.69 -11.79 9.39
N THR A 283 -16.31 -12.88 8.99
CA THR A 283 -17.43 -13.47 9.75
C THR A 283 -16.93 -14.41 10.82
#